data_66cd4f2f5cd70932f2624fc51e13e366
#
_entry.id   66cd4f2f5cd70932f2624fc51e13e366
#
_cell.length_a   1.000
_cell.length_b   1.000
_cell.length_c   1.000
_cell.angle_alpha   90.00
_cell.angle_beta   90.00
_cell.angle_gamma   90.00
#
_symmetry.space_group_name_H-M   'P 1'
#
loop_
_entity.id
_entity.type
_entity.pdbx_description
1 polymer ?
#
loop_
_entity_poly.entity_id
_entity_poly.type
_entity_poly.pdbx_seq_one_letter_code
_entity_poly.pdbx_strand_id
1 'polypeptide(L)'
;SLGCTLGEALLTPTKIYVKPVLELLKQVNVKGLSHVTGGGFIENIPRMFNGLKLTAEIKKDSYPLPAIFEDMIEKGVNRNHMYNTFNMGIGMVVAVDPADVDKTMEAIKAAGDTPYVVGSVEAGEKGVTLC
;
A
#
# COMPACT_ATOMS: atom_id res chain seq x y z
N SER A 1 0.61 5.16 -21.69
CA SER A 1 -0.66 4.77 -22.33
C SER A 1 -1.44 3.83 -21.44
N LEU A 2 -2.71 4.14 -21.16
CA LEU A 2 -3.58 3.36 -20.26
C LEU A 2 -4.01 2.01 -20.86
N GLY A 3 -3.84 1.78 -22.17
CA GLY A 3 -4.34 0.60 -22.87
C GLY A 3 -5.87 0.49 -22.98
N CYS A 4 -6.59 1.44 -22.40
CA CYS A 4 -8.06 1.57 -22.38
C CYS A 4 -8.45 3.05 -22.36
N THR A 5 -9.74 3.36 -22.44
CA THR A 5 -10.21 4.73 -22.26
C THR A 5 -10.06 5.19 -20.81
N LEU A 6 -9.93 6.50 -20.59
CA LEU A 6 -9.87 7.07 -19.24
C LEU A 6 -11.09 6.69 -18.41
N GLY A 7 -12.28 6.68 -19.00
CA GLY A 7 -13.51 6.26 -18.34
C GLY A 7 -13.46 4.82 -17.85
N GLU A 8 -12.98 3.88 -18.66
CA GLU A 8 -12.79 2.49 -18.27
C GLU A 8 -11.78 2.34 -17.14
N ALA A 9 -10.65 3.05 -17.22
CA ALA A 9 -9.65 3.05 -16.14
C ALA A 9 -10.20 3.54 -14.81
N LEU A 10 -10.99 4.62 -14.83
CA LEU A 10 -11.61 5.20 -13.62
C LEU A 10 -12.75 4.35 -13.06
N LEU A 11 -13.42 3.54 -13.87
CA LEU A 11 -14.49 2.64 -13.44
C LEU A 11 -13.97 1.29 -12.93
N THR A 12 -12.66 1.05 -12.94
CA THR A 12 -12.08 -0.17 -12.37
C THR A 12 -12.46 -0.29 -10.90
N PRO A 13 -13.12 -1.39 -10.48
CA PRO A 13 -13.61 -1.52 -9.11
C PRO A 13 -12.45 -1.66 -8.12
N THR A 14 -12.68 -1.18 -6.91
CA THR A 14 -11.75 -1.39 -5.79
C THR A 14 -11.55 -2.87 -5.53
N LYS A 15 -10.30 -3.29 -5.37
CA LYS A 15 -9.93 -4.68 -5.10
C LYS A 15 -10.46 -5.13 -3.73
N ILE A 16 -10.94 -6.36 -3.67
CA ILE A 16 -11.41 -7.00 -2.44
C ILE A 16 -10.26 -7.79 -1.81
N TYR A 17 -9.84 -7.41 -0.61
CA TYR A 17 -8.70 -8.00 0.10
C TYR A 17 -9.07 -9.06 1.14
N VAL A 18 -10.36 -9.38 1.30
CA VAL A 18 -10.85 -10.27 2.38
C VAL A 18 -10.17 -11.63 2.34
N LYS A 19 -10.20 -12.31 1.18
CA LYS A 19 -9.64 -13.66 1.05
C LYS A 19 -8.12 -13.69 1.32
N PRO A 20 -7.28 -12.90 0.64
CA PRO A 20 -5.84 -12.92 0.90
C PRO A 20 -5.47 -12.52 2.34
N VAL A 21 -6.17 -11.56 2.95
CA VAL A 21 -5.91 -11.18 4.33
C VAL A 21 -6.29 -12.29 5.31
N LEU A 22 -7.45 -12.92 5.16
CA LEU A 22 -7.86 -14.02 6.03
C LEU A 22 -6.92 -15.23 5.92
N GLU A 23 -6.44 -15.56 4.73
CA GLU A 23 -5.46 -16.64 4.55
C GLU A 23 -4.09 -16.29 5.17
N LEU A 24 -3.66 -15.04 5.05
CA LEU A 24 -2.44 -14.55 5.70
C LEU A 24 -2.53 -14.65 7.23
N LEU A 25 -3.62 -14.21 7.82
CA LEU A 25 -3.84 -14.21 9.28
C LEU A 25 -3.80 -15.61 9.91
N LYS A 26 -4.05 -16.67 9.13
CA LYS A 26 -3.91 -18.06 9.59
C LYS A 26 -2.45 -18.51 9.71
N GLN A 27 -1.54 -17.84 9.04
CA GLN A 27 -0.16 -18.30 8.84
C GLN A 27 0.88 -17.39 9.49
N VAL A 28 0.59 -16.11 9.61
CA VAL A 28 1.53 -15.07 10.05
C VAL A 28 0.93 -14.25 11.19
N ASN A 29 1.77 -13.90 12.17
CA ASN A 29 1.38 -12.96 13.22
C ASN A 29 1.45 -11.52 12.70
N VAL A 30 0.37 -11.05 12.07
CA VAL A 30 0.27 -9.70 11.53
C VAL A 30 0.22 -8.68 12.67
N LYS A 31 1.11 -7.68 12.63
CA LYS A 31 1.21 -6.62 13.64
C LYS A 31 0.28 -5.44 13.35
N GLY A 32 -0.01 -5.19 12.07
CA GLY A 32 -0.90 -4.11 11.67
C GLY A 32 -1.40 -4.30 10.25
N LEU A 33 -2.59 -3.77 9.98
CA LEU A 33 -3.23 -3.74 8.68
C LEU A 33 -3.74 -2.32 8.40
N SER A 34 -3.51 -1.84 7.20
CA SER A 34 -4.07 -0.56 6.74
C SER A 34 -4.67 -0.72 5.36
N HIS A 35 -5.97 -0.45 5.23
CA HIS A 35 -6.64 -0.31 3.93
C HIS A 35 -6.42 1.11 3.45
N VAL A 36 -5.66 1.27 2.37
CA VAL A 36 -5.28 2.57 1.83
C VAL A 36 -6.35 3.05 0.84
N THR A 37 -7.11 4.03 1.25
CA THR A 37 -8.22 4.64 0.50
C THR A 37 -8.02 6.16 0.39
N GLY A 38 -9.08 6.97 0.45
CA GLY A 38 -8.97 8.42 0.56
C GLY A 38 -8.14 8.82 1.78
N GLY A 39 -7.20 9.74 1.61
CA GLY A 39 -6.16 10.06 2.59
C GLY A 39 -4.80 9.40 2.28
N GLY A 40 -4.77 8.43 1.36
CA GLY A 40 -3.54 7.82 0.85
C GLY A 40 -2.65 7.21 1.93
N PHE A 41 -1.37 7.11 1.66
CA PHE A 41 -0.39 6.55 2.60
C PHE A 41 -0.27 7.40 3.86
N ILE A 42 -0.29 8.71 3.70
CA ILE A 42 0.00 9.68 4.77
C ILE A 42 -1.01 9.58 5.92
N GLU A 43 -2.30 9.44 5.60
CA GLU A 43 -3.33 9.38 6.64
C GLU A 43 -3.70 7.96 7.05
N ASN A 44 -3.65 6.99 6.12
CA ASN A 44 -4.17 5.66 6.40
C ASN A 44 -3.16 4.75 7.11
N ILE A 45 -1.88 4.76 6.69
CA ILE A 45 -0.86 3.87 7.27
C ILE A 45 -0.66 4.12 8.78
N PRO A 46 -0.56 5.38 9.27
CA PRO A 46 -0.35 5.62 10.70
C PRO A 46 -1.48 5.12 11.61
N ARG A 47 -2.69 4.94 11.07
CA ARG A 47 -3.82 4.42 11.86
C ARG A 47 -3.57 3.02 12.42
N MET A 48 -2.77 2.19 11.74
CA MET A 48 -2.42 0.86 12.24
C MET A 48 -1.46 0.89 13.44
N PHE A 49 -0.81 2.02 13.71
CA PHE A 49 0.10 2.18 14.86
C PHE A 49 -0.63 2.42 16.18
N ASN A 50 -1.93 2.74 16.15
CA ASN A 50 -2.79 2.89 17.32
C ASN A 50 -2.20 3.81 18.41
N GLY A 51 -1.66 4.96 18.01
CA GLY A 51 -1.06 5.96 18.92
C GLY A 51 0.38 5.66 19.36
N LEU A 52 0.97 4.57 18.93
CA LEU A 52 2.40 4.30 19.14
C LEU A 52 3.24 5.29 18.34
N LYS A 53 4.39 5.69 18.90
CA LYS A 53 5.37 6.56 18.24
C LYS A 53 6.18 5.76 17.22
N LEU A 54 5.58 5.53 16.06
CA LEU A 54 6.15 4.77 14.96
C LEU A 54 6.11 5.57 13.67
N THR A 55 7.04 5.30 12.77
CA THR A 55 7.11 5.87 11.43
C THR A 55 7.30 4.73 10.42
N ALA A 56 6.43 4.69 9.41
CA ALA A 56 6.64 3.84 8.24
C ALA A 56 7.51 4.59 7.23
N GLU A 57 8.67 4.05 6.91
CA GLU A 57 9.53 4.53 5.83
C GLU A 57 9.17 3.79 4.54
N ILE A 58 8.52 4.47 3.61
CA ILE A 58 8.01 3.89 2.36
C ILE A 58 8.88 4.32 1.19
N LYS A 59 9.39 3.33 0.45
CA LYS A 59 10.16 3.53 -0.79
C LYS A 59 9.21 3.64 -1.98
N LYS A 60 9.12 4.82 -2.59
CA LYS A 60 8.19 5.10 -3.70
C LYS A 60 8.41 4.21 -4.93
N ASP A 61 9.64 3.77 -5.15
CA ASP A 61 10.01 2.97 -6.33
C ASP A 61 10.10 1.46 -6.03
N SER A 62 9.54 1.01 -4.90
CA SER A 62 9.55 -0.40 -4.49
C SER A 62 8.50 -1.27 -5.19
N TYR A 63 7.62 -0.67 -5.98
CA TYR A 63 6.57 -1.35 -6.75
C TYR A 63 6.26 -0.55 -8.03
N PRO A 64 5.70 -1.20 -9.07
CA PRO A 64 5.32 -0.49 -10.31
C PRO A 64 4.14 0.44 -10.04
N LEU A 65 4.31 1.72 -10.37
CA LEU A 65 3.21 2.69 -10.29
C LEU A 65 2.19 2.39 -11.39
N PRO A 66 0.88 2.26 -11.09
CA PRO A 66 -0.15 2.08 -12.10
C PRO A 66 -0.21 3.24 -13.10
N ALA A 67 -0.38 2.91 -14.38
CA ALA A 67 -0.33 3.86 -15.49
C ALA A 67 -1.30 5.06 -15.34
N ILE A 68 -2.43 4.88 -14.66
CA ILE A 68 -3.37 5.98 -14.39
C ILE A 68 -2.72 7.09 -13.57
N PHE A 69 -1.87 6.76 -12.59
CA PHE A 69 -1.17 7.75 -11.77
C PHE A 69 -0.02 8.40 -12.53
N GLU A 70 0.67 7.65 -13.40
CA GLU A 70 1.68 8.21 -14.31
C GLU A 70 1.04 9.24 -15.25
N ASP A 71 -0.08 8.92 -15.87
CA ASP A 71 -0.84 9.82 -16.74
C ASP A 71 -1.27 11.11 -16.01
N MET A 72 -1.69 11.01 -14.75
CA MET A 72 -2.03 12.18 -13.94
C MET A 72 -0.81 13.06 -13.66
N ILE A 73 0.35 12.47 -13.39
CA ILE A 73 1.61 13.18 -13.15
C ILE A 73 2.05 13.91 -14.44
N GLU A 74 1.99 13.24 -15.58
CA GLU A 74 2.29 13.84 -16.90
C GLU A 74 1.38 15.04 -17.22
N LYS A 75 0.12 15.01 -16.74
CA LYS A 75 -0.83 16.12 -16.87
C LYS A 75 -0.68 17.20 -15.78
N GLY A 76 0.38 17.15 -15.00
CA GLY A 76 0.75 18.20 -14.06
C GLY A 76 0.20 18.04 -12.63
N VAL A 77 -0.39 16.89 -12.29
CA VAL A 77 -0.79 16.62 -10.90
C VAL A 77 0.45 16.38 -10.04
N ASN A 78 0.54 17.05 -8.90
CA ASN A 78 1.69 16.94 -8.01
C ASN A 78 1.77 15.54 -7.37
N ARG A 79 2.82 14.77 -7.72
CA ARG A 79 3.04 13.40 -7.25
C ARG A 79 3.01 13.28 -5.71
N ASN A 80 3.60 14.22 -5.00
CA ASN A 80 3.65 14.15 -3.53
C ASN A 80 2.26 14.33 -2.89
N HIS A 81 1.43 15.21 -3.46
CA HIS A 81 0.05 15.36 -3.00
C HIS A 81 -0.80 14.13 -3.28
N MET A 82 -0.50 13.37 -4.33
CA MET A 82 -1.22 12.14 -4.66
C MET A 82 -1.11 11.08 -3.57
N TYR A 83 0.03 10.99 -2.88
CA TYR A 83 0.22 10.07 -1.74
C TYR A 83 -0.62 10.41 -0.51
N ASN A 84 -1.21 11.61 -0.46
CA ASN A 84 -2.19 12.01 0.56
C ASN A 84 -3.65 11.92 0.08
N THR A 85 -3.86 11.51 -1.16
CA THR A 85 -5.20 11.47 -1.78
C THR A 85 -5.56 10.09 -2.29
N PHE A 86 -4.60 9.38 -2.89
CA PHE A 86 -4.79 8.10 -3.56
C PHE A 86 -3.96 7.00 -2.89
N ASN A 87 -4.37 5.75 -3.11
CA ASN A 87 -3.60 4.58 -2.68
C ASN A 87 -2.34 4.32 -3.53
N MET A 88 -2.14 5.04 -4.60
CA MET A 88 -1.00 4.92 -5.53
C MET A 88 -0.74 3.50 -6.03
N GLY A 89 -1.78 2.64 -6.07
CA GLY A 89 -1.69 1.24 -6.50
C GLY A 89 -1.48 0.23 -5.37
N ILE A 90 -1.26 0.69 -4.14
CA ILE A 90 -1.16 -0.17 -2.95
C ILE A 90 -2.41 0.03 -2.09
N GLY A 91 -3.39 -0.83 -2.26
CA GLY A 91 -4.67 -0.71 -1.54
C GLY A 91 -4.68 -1.35 -0.15
N MET A 92 -3.75 -2.27 0.15
CA MET A 92 -3.62 -2.90 1.47
C MET A 92 -2.15 -2.93 1.89
N VAL A 93 -1.86 -2.45 3.09
CA VAL A 93 -0.53 -2.51 3.71
C VAL A 93 -0.59 -3.42 4.93
N VAL A 94 0.40 -4.28 5.05
CA VAL A 94 0.53 -5.25 6.13
C VAL A 94 1.87 -5.02 6.83
N ALA A 95 1.85 -4.87 8.15
CA ALA A 95 3.05 -4.82 8.98
C ALA A 95 3.25 -6.18 9.65
N VAL A 96 4.44 -6.75 9.49
CA VAL A 96 4.85 -8.03 10.07
C VAL A 96 6.24 -7.93 10.69
N ASP A 97 6.61 -8.93 11.48
CA ASP A 97 7.98 -9.07 11.95
C ASP A 97 8.93 -9.29 10.76
N PRO A 98 10.15 -8.74 10.76
CA PRO A 98 11.14 -9.00 9.70
C PRO A 98 11.37 -10.48 9.40
N ALA A 99 11.30 -11.35 10.40
CA ALA A 99 11.43 -12.80 10.23
C ALA A 99 10.26 -13.44 9.46
N ASP A 100 9.12 -12.79 9.41
CA ASP A 100 7.90 -13.28 8.74
C ASP A 100 7.70 -12.72 7.32
N VAL A 101 8.59 -11.87 6.81
CA VAL A 101 8.44 -11.20 5.51
C VAL A 101 8.30 -12.21 4.38
N ASP A 102 9.24 -13.17 4.26
CA ASP A 102 9.23 -14.14 3.17
C ASP A 102 7.97 -15.01 3.20
N LYS A 103 7.57 -15.47 4.39
CA LYS A 103 6.35 -16.25 4.59
C LYS A 103 5.09 -15.44 4.22
N THR A 104 5.08 -14.15 4.56
CA THR A 104 4.00 -13.22 4.19
C THR A 104 3.90 -13.07 2.67
N MET A 105 5.03 -12.87 1.99
CA MET A 105 5.09 -12.76 0.54
C MET A 105 4.57 -14.02 -0.15
N GLU A 106 4.97 -15.19 0.32
CA GLU A 106 4.50 -16.48 -0.21
C GLU A 106 3.00 -16.69 0.02
N ALA A 107 2.49 -16.41 1.21
CA ALA A 107 1.09 -16.57 1.55
C ALA A 107 0.18 -15.66 0.69
N ILE A 108 0.58 -14.42 0.45
CA ILE A 108 -0.17 -13.49 -0.39
C ILE A 108 -0.15 -13.93 -1.86
N LYS A 109 1.00 -14.38 -2.38
CA LYS A 109 1.11 -14.94 -3.74
C LYS A 109 0.23 -16.18 -3.91
N ALA A 110 0.23 -17.08 -2.95
CA ALA A 110 -0.60 -18.30 -2.97
C ALA A 110 -2.10 -17.97 -2.96
N ALA A 111 -2.50 -16.83 -2.35
CA ALA A 111 -3.86 -16.33 -2.38
C ALA A 111 -4.25 -15.62 -3.69
N GLY A 112 -3.33 -15.54 -4.66
CA GLY A 112 -3.55 -14.97 -5.99
C GLY A 112 -3.30 -13.47 -6.08
N ASP A 113 -2.59 -12.88 -5.11
CA ASP A 113 -2.25 -11.47 -5.11
C ASP A 113 -0.76 -11.23 -5.40
N THR A 114 -0.38 -9.98 -5.68
CA THR A 114 1.01 -9.58 -5.94
C THR A 114 1.51 -8.70 -4.80
N PRO A 115 2.31 -9.25 -3.87
CA PRO A 115 2.86 -8.47 -2.76
C PRO A 115 4.17 -7.77 -3.13
N TYR A 116 4.43 -6.65 -2.45
CA TYR A 116 5.68 -5.90 -2.53
C TYR A 116 6.17 -5.56 -1.13
N VAL A 117 7.48 -5.59 -0.92
CA VAL A 117 8.08 -5.03 0.29
C VAL A 117 8.29 -3.54 0.04
N VAL A 118 7.42 -2.71 0.61
CA VAL A 118 7.38 -1.27 0.32
C VAL A 118 8.19 -0.43 1.31
N GLY A 119 8.64 -1.00 2.42
CA GLY A 119 9.41 -0.27 3.41
C GLY A 119 9.52 -0.97 4.76
N SER A 120 9.88 -0.22 5.77
CA SER A 120 10.03 -0.67 7.15
C SER A 120 9.28 0.24 8.14
N VAL A 121 9.04 -0.26 9.33
CA VAL A 121 8.47 0.52 10.45
C VAL A 121 9.55 0.66 11.51
N GLU A 122 9.77 1.89 11.94
CA GLU A 122 10.79 2.25 12.92
C GLU A 122 10.20 3.14 14.04
N ALA A 123 10.95 3.30 15.13
CA ALA A 123 10.56 4.25 16.16
C ALA A 123 10.63 5.69 15.59
N GLY A 124 9.59 6.48 15.80
CA GLY A 124 9.51 7.84 15.27
C GLY A 124 8.13 8.45 15.46
N GLU A 125 8.00 9.74 15.16
CA GLU A 125 6.76 10.50 15.39
C GLU A 125 6.11 11.00 14.09
N LYS A 126 6.69 10.69 12.92
CA LYS A 126 6.23 11.23 11.63
C LYS A 126 5.04 10.46 11.03
N GLY A 127 4.72 9.29 11.54
CA GLY A 127 3.70 8.41 10.96
C GLY A 127 4.13 7.78 9.64
N VAL A 128 4.42 8.58 8.61
CA VAL A 128 4.94 8.12 7.30
C VAL A 128 6.03 9.05 6.79
N THR A 129 7.09 8.46 6.26
CA THR A 129 8.12 9.14 5.46
C THR A 129 8.17 8.48 4.08
N LEU A 130 8.16 9.29 3.03
CA LEU A 130 8.29 8.83 1.64
C LEU A 130 9.70 9.07 1.14
N CYS A 131 10.39 8.00 0.73
CA CYS A 131 11.75 8.04 0.19
C CYS A 131 11.77 7.78 -1.31
#